data_d4bfda6750c298200158f33e50d832b1
#
_entry.id   d4bfda6750c298200158f33e50d832b1
#
_cell.length_a   1.000
_cell.length_b   1.000
_cell.length_c   1.000
_cell.angle_alpha   90.00
_cell.angle_beta   90.00
_cell.angle_gamma   90.00
#
_symmetry.space_group_name_H-M   'P 1'
#
loop_
_entity.id
_entity.type
_entity.pdbx_description
1 polymer ?
#
loop_
_entity_poly.entity_id
_entity_poly.type
_entity_poly.pdbx_seq_one_letter_code
_entity_poly.pdbx_strand_id
1 'polypeptide(L)'
;MTESLTKHERNLGAVIHASTFSKYFIPFGNFILPLVLWTANKKQYEFVDYNGKQALNFQISMLLYSIIVGLLTLPFFIGFIPQLFEGDFFGFHRLNDVNNFNIHISSDDFWFGRWLWPAGIAGVLQAGLVIVNIVYTILATLRTHEGEQFTYPFTIKFIK
;
A
#
# COMPACT_ATOMS: atom_id res chain seq x y z
N MET A 1 -24.96 -19.96 25.04
CA MET A 1 -24.45 -21.04 24.20
C MET A 1 -23.53 -20.41 23.18
N THR A 2 -22.21 -20.55 23.33
CA THR A 2 -21.25 -20.16 22.31
C THR A 2 -21.32 -21.21 21.22
N GLU A 3 -22.04 -20.90 20.11
CA GLU A 3 -21.99 -21.75 18.93
C GLU A 3 -20.52 -21.93 18.52
N SER A 4 -20.08 -23.16 18.42
CA SER A 4 -18.72 -23.47 17.97
C SER A 4 -18.61 -23.05 16.51
N LEU A 5 -17.72 -22.10 16.20
CA LEU A 5 -17.45 -21.66 14.84
C LEU A 5 -17.21 -22.85 13.92
N THR A 6 -17.93 -22.91 12.83
CA THR A 6 -17.76 -23.98 11.84
C THR A 6 -16.44 -23.80 11.08
N LYS A 7 -15.90 -24.88 10.54
CA LYS A 7 -14.73 -24.81 9.65
C LYS A 7 -14.99 -23.89 8.45
N HIS A 8 -16.22 -23.86 7.98
CA HIS A 8 -16.62 -23.02 6.85
C HIS A 8 -16.49 -21.53 7.17
N GLU A 9 -17.00 -21.08 8.34
CA GLU A 9 -16.90 -19.67 8.78
C GLU A 9 -15.46 -19.22 8.94
N ARG A 10 -14.61 -20.05 9.57
CA ARG A 10 -13.19 -19.78 9.75
C ARG A 10 -12.46 -19.65 8.41
N ASN A 11 -12.68 -20.60 7.52
CA ASN A 11 -12.08 -20.57 6.19
C ASN A 11 -12.53 -19.34 5.40
N LEU A 12 -13.83 -19.01 5.44
CA LEU A 12 -14.38 -17.87 4.72
C LEU A 12 -13.82 -16.54 5.26
N GLY A 13 -13.77 -16.38 6.58
CA GLY A 13 -13.14 -15.22 7.21
C GLY A 13 -11.66 -15.11 6.82
N ALA A 14 -10.90 -16.20 6.86
CA ALA A 14 -9.50 -16.21 6.44
C ALA A 14 -9.32 -15.87 4.96
N VAL A 15 -10.17 -16.40 4.08
CA VAL A 15 -10.15 -16.10 2.64
C VAL A 15 -10.46 -14.63 2.37
N ILE A 16 -11.33 -13.99 3.16
CA ILE A 16 -11.59 -12.55 3.04
C ILE A 16 -10.30 -11.75 3.27
N HIS A 17 -9.53 -12.05 4.32
CA HIS A 17 -8.25 -11.39 4.55
C HIS A 17 -7.24 -11.71 3.45
N ALA A 18 -7.07 -12.97 3.07
CA ALA A 18 -6.16 -13.39 2.01
C ALA A 18 -6.51 -12.79 0.64
N SER A 19 -7.80 -12.56 0.37
CA SER A 19 -8.27 -12.01 -0.89
C SER A 19 -7.77 -10.57 -1.14
N THR A 20 -7.33 -9.85 -0.11
CA THR A 20 -6.72 -8.52 -0.27
C THR A 20 -5.41 -8.55 -1.05
N PHE A 21 -4.72 -9.70 -1.13
CA PHE A 21 -3.54 -9.89 -1.97
C PHE A 21 -3.84 -9.83 -3.47
N SER A 22 -5.10 -9.91 -3.87
CA SER A 22 -5.50 -9.77 -5.27
C SER A 22 -5.11 -8.43 -5.91
N LYS A 23 -4.77 -7.41 -5.10
CA LYS A 23 -4.21 -6.13 -5.58
C LYS A 23 -2.96 -6.28 -6.45
N TYR A 24 -2.21 -7.37 -6.29
CA TYR A 24 -1.02 -7.64 -7.08
C TYR A 24 -1.32 -8.18 -8.48
N PHE A 25 -2.56 -8.61 -8.73
CA PHE A 25 -3.01 -9.19 -10.00
C PHE A 25 -4.10 -8.36 -10.67
N ILE A 26 -4.96 -7.71 -9.86
CA ILE A 26 -6.14 -6.99 -10.33
C ILE A 26 -6.14 -5.59 -9.69
N PRO A 27 -6.24 -4.51 -10.47
CA PRO A 27 -6.41 -3.17 -9.92
C PRO A 27 -7.59 -3.12 -8.94
N PHE A 28 -7.40 -2.52 -7.77
CA PHE A 28 -8.39 -2.45 -6.69
C PHE A 28 -8.87 -3.82 -6.15
N GLY A 29 -8.18 -4.92 -6.49
CA GLY A 29 -8.54 -6.26 -6.04
C GLY A 29 -8.64 -6.39 -4.51
N ASN A 30 -7.80 -5.65 -3.77
CA ASN A 30 -7.83 -5.60 -2.31
C ASN A 30 -9.12 -5.02 -1.71
N PHE A 31 -9.97 -4.40 -2.50
CA PHE A 31 -11.31 -3.95 -2.12
C PHE A 31 -12.40 -4.83 -2.73
N ILE A 32 -12.29 -5.11 -4.02
CA ILE A 32 -13.34 -5.81 -4.78
C ILE A 32 -13.57 -7.21 -4.22
N LEU A 33 -12.53 -8.04 -4.11
CA LEU A 33 -12.69 -9.42 -3.68
C LEU A 33 -13.15 -9.55 -2.20
N PRO A 34 -12.52 -8.87 -1.22
CA PRO A 34 -13.03 -8.90 0.15
C PRO A 34 -14.46 -8.37 0.25
N LEU A 35 -14.82 -7.32 -0.49
CA LEU A 35 -16.16 -6.73 -0.49
C LEU A 35 -17.20 -7.73 -1.01
N VAL A 36 -16.91 -8.42 -2.11
CA VAL A 36 -17.81 -9.42 -2.69
C VAL A 36 -18.02 -10.58 -1.72
N LEU A 37 -16.93 -11.14 -1.18
CA LEU A 37 -16.98 -12.24 -0.23
C LEU A 37 -17.73 -11.86 1.04
N TRP A 38 -17.47 -10.69 1.58
CA TRP A 38 -18.14 -10.17 2.76
C TRP A 38 -19.63 -9.95 2.51
N THR A 39 -20.00 -9.21 1.44
CA THR A 39 -21.40 -8.87 1.17
C THR A 39 -22.28 -10.09 0.89
N ALA A 40 -21.70 -11.12 0.28
CA ALA A 40 -22.39 -12.37 0.00
C ALA A 40 -22.71 -13.19 1.26
N ASN A 41 -21.90 -13.06 2.32
CA ASN A 41 -21.96 -13.98 3.48
C ASN A 41 -22.27 -13.28 4.82
N LYS A 42 -22.16 -11.94 4.92
CA LYS A 42 -22.31 -11.18 6.18
C LYS A 42 -23.64 -11.37 6.90
N LYS A 43 -24.72 -11.71 6.17
CA LYS A 43 -26.05 -11.91 6.76
C LYS A 43 -26.20 -13.28 7.42
N GLN A 44 -25.36 -14.25 7.05
CA GLN A 44 -25.45 -15.63 7.52
C GLN A 44 -24.49 -15.90 8.68
N TYR A 45 -23.35 -15.20 8.70
CA TYR A 45 -22.26 -15.47 9.64
C TYR A 45 -21.73 -14.18 10.27
N GLU A 46 -21.98 -14.01 11.56
CA GLU A 46 -21.49 -12.82 12.33
C GLU A 46 -19.96 -12.75 12.34
N PHE A 47 -19.27 -13.90 12.43
CA PHE A 47 -17.83 -13.98 12.37
C PHE A 47 -17.26 -13.47 11.05
N VAL A 48 -17.95 -13.77 9.94
CA VAL A 48 -17.56 -13.28 8.61
C VAL A 48 -17.86 -11.79 8.45
N ASP A 49 -18.96 -11.29 9.03
CA ASP A 49 -19.27 -9.87 9.04
C ASP A 49 -18.19 -9.07 9.76
N TYR A 50 -17.78 -9.53 10.95
CA TYR A 50 -16.72 -8.89 11.72
C TYR A 50 -15.40 -8.85 10.93
N ASN A 51 -14.92 -9.99 10.44
CA ASN A 51 -13.64 -10.08 9.73
C ASN A 51 -13.64 -9.32 8.40
N GLY A 52 -14.77 -9.31 7.70
CA GLY A 52 -14.94 -8.54 6.47
C GLY A 52 -14.83 -7.02 6.69
N LYS A 53 -15.48 -6.51 7.74
CA LYS A 53 -15.35 -5.10 8.14
C LYS A 53 -13.91 -4.76 8.51
N GLN A 54 -13.23 -5.63 9.26
CA GLN A 54 -11.83 -5.44 9.64
C GLN A 54 -10.92 -5.39 8.41
N ALA A 55 -11.06 -6.32 7.49
CA ALA A 55 -10.25 -6.36 6.27
C ALA A 55 -10.43 -5.09 5.43
N LEU A 56 -11.68 -4.69 5.17
CA LEU A 56 -11.99 -3.51 4.36
C LEU A 56 -11.53 -2.21 5.04
N ASN A 57 -11.80 -2.03 6.32
CA ASN A 57 -11.35 -0.86 7.08
C ASN A 57 -9.83 -0.72 7.07
N PHE A 58 -9.12 -1.84 7.20
CA PHE A 58 -7.66 -1.84 7.13
C PHE A 58 -7.15 -1.42 5.75
N GLN A 59 -7.71 -1.95 4.67
CA GLN A 59 -7.30 -1.58 3.31
C GLN A 59 -7.59 -0.10 3.00
N ILE A 60 -8.74 0.43 3.45
CA ILE A 60 -9.08 1.85 3.31
C ILE A 60 -8.10 2.72 4.10
N SER A 61 -7.76 2.31 5.34
CA SER A 61 -6.78 3.03 6.17
C SER A 61 -5.40 3.06 5.52
N MET A 62 -4.93 1.93 4.98
CA MET A 62 -3.65 1.84 4.28
C MET A 62 -3.61 2.72 3.02
N LEU A 63 -4.71 2.75 2.26
CA LEU A 63 -4.84 3.66 1.12
C LEU A 63 -4.78 5.13 1.56
N LEU A 64 -5.49 5.49 2.61
CA LEU A 64 -5.48 6.86 3.15
C LEU A 64 -4.06 7.27 3.59
N TYR A 65 -3.36 6.41 4.33
CA TYR A 65 -1.98 6.69 4.75
C TYR A 65 -1.04 6.83 3.57
N SER A 66 -1.18 5.98 2.55
CA SER A 66 -0.40 6.07 1.31
C SER A 66 -0.65 7.39 0.58
N ILE A 67 -1.91 7.84 0.50
CA ILE A 67 -2.28 9.13 -0.09
C ILE A 67 -1.67 10.29 0.72
N ILE A 68 -1.73 10.26 2.04
CA ILE A 68 -1.16 11.30 2.90
C ILE A 68 0.36 11.40 2.66
N VAL A 69 1.08 10.27 2.66
CA VAL A 69 2.52 10.25 2.36
C VAL A 69 2.79 10.82 0.97
N GLY A 70 1.99 10.43 -0.04
CA GLY A 70 2.10 10.95 -1.39
C GLY A 70 1.88 12.47 -1.48
N LEU A 71 0.83 12.98 -0.83
CA LEU A 71 0.53 14.43 -0.82
C LEU A 71 1.61 15.25 -0.12
N LEU A 72 2.18 14.75 0.97
CA LEU A 72 3.27 15.43 1.69
C LEU A 72 4.55 15.52 0.85
N THR A 73 4.76 14.58 -0.06
CA THR A 73 5.95 14.56 -0.93
C THR A 73 5.74 15.22 -2.27
N LEU A 74 4.49 15.44 -2.68
CA LEU A 74 4.13 16.05 -3.96
C LEU A 74 4.84 17.40 -4.23
N PRO A 75 4.92 18.38 -3.27
CA PRO A 75 5.58 19.65 -3.50
C PRO A 75 7.06 19.51 -3.89
N PHE A 76 7.74 18.52 -3.33
CA PHE A 76 9.15 18.24 -3.64
C PHE A 76 9.30 17.70 -5.06
N PHE A 77 8.40 16.83 -5.51
CA PHE A 77 8.40 16.35 -6.90
C PHE A 77 8.07 17.45 -7.89
N ILE A 78 7.08 18.31 -7.61
CA ILE A 78 6.73 19.43 -8.48
C ILE A 78 7.90 20.40 -8.63
N GLY A 79 8.63 20.70 -7.54
CA GLY A 79 9.82 21.55 -7.60
C GLY A 79 11.00 20.92 -8.34
N PHE A 80 11.03 19.59 -8.44
CA PHE A 80 12.07 18.85 -9.12
C PHE A 80 11.82 18.69 -10.64
N ILE A 81 10.57 18.60 -11.06
CA ILE A 81 10.18 18.38 -12.48
C ILE A 81 10.80 19.42 -13.42
N PRO A 82 10.73 20.76 -13.18
CA PRO A 82 11.34 21.74 -14.07
C PRO A 82 12.85 21.50 -14.26
N GLN A 83 13.53 21.10 -13.21
CA GLN A 83 14.98 20.87 -13.23
C GLN A 83 15.38 19.62 -14.01
N LEU A 84 14.50 18.59 -14.09
CA LEU A 84 14.70 17.46 -14.98
C LEU A 84 14.69 17.88 -16.45
N PHE A 85 13.90 18.93 -16.79
CA PHE A 85 13.75 19.40 -18.17
C PHE A 85 14.68 20.57 -18.50
N GLU A 86 15.02 21.41 -17.55
CA GLU A 86 15.89 22.59 -17.74
C GLU A 86 17.36 22.29 -17.50
N GLY A 87 17.67 21.26 -16.70
CA GLY A 87 19.04 20.84 -16.41
C GLY A 87 19.57 19.79 -17.36
N ASP A 88 20.87 19.77 -17.53
CA ASP A 88 21.65 18.75 -18.26
C ASP A 88 21.54 17.33 -17.67
N PHE A 89 20.54 17.04 -16.84
CA PHE A 89 20.40 15.75 -16.15
C PHE A 89 20.38 14.55 -17.10
N PHE A 90 19.75 14.70 -18.27
CA PHE A 90 19.74 13.68 -19.30
C PHE A 90 20.77 13.90 -20.39
N GLY A 91 21.59 14.96 -20.33
CA GLY A 91 22.63 15.25 -21.33
C GLY A 91 22.11 15.46 -22.75
N PHE A 92 20.80 15.68 -22.93
CA PHE A 92 20.19 15.84 -24.26
C PHE A 92 20.66 17.08 -25.00
N HIS A 93 21.17 18.11 -24.30
CA HIS A 93 21.75 19.29 -24.93
C HIS A 93 23.11 19.04 -25.60
N ARG A 94 23.77 17.93 -25.29
CA ARG A 94 25.09 17.55 -25.83
C ARG A 94 25.05 16.51 -26.92
N LEU A 95 23.91 16.14 -27.46
CA LEU A 95 23.84 15.19 -28.57
C LEU A 95 24.41 15.74 -29.89
N ASN A 96 24.75 17.04 -29.93
CA ASN A 96 25.47 17.61 -31.07
C ASN A 96 27.00 17.38 -31.03
N ASP A 97 27.55 16.88 -29.93
CA ASP A 97 28.97 16.61 -29.76
C ASP A 97 29.22 15.13 -29.44
N VAL A 98 29.02 14.28 -30.43
CA VAL A 98 29.06 12.81 -30.33
C VAL A 98 30.46 12.28 -29.97
N ASN A 99 31.50 13.15 -29.93
CA ASN A 99 32.89 12.71 -29.73
C ASN A 99 33.42 12.84 -28.29
N ASN A 100 32.68 13.45 -27.35
CA ASN A 100 33.14 13.60 -25.96
C ASN A 100 32.04 13.23 -24.95
N PHE A 101 31.83 11.92 -24.79
CA PHE A 101 31.01 11.41 -23.68
C PHE A 101 31.86 11.42 -22.39
N ASN A 102 32.00 12.58 -21.78
CA ASN A 102 32.59 12.74 -20.44
C ASN A 102 31.47 12.85 -19.42
N ILE A 103 31.27 11.79 -18.63
CA ILE A 103 30.44 11.87 -17.42
C ILE A 103 31.27 12.67 -16.38
N HIS A 104 31.06 13.97 -16.31
CA HIS A 104 31.62 14.83 -15.28
C HIS A 104 30.62 14.85 -14.11
N ILE A 105 30.87 14.03 -13.09
CA ILE A 105 30.21 14.15 -11.79
C ILE A 105 30.95 15.25 -11.05
N SER A 106 30.50 16.50 -11.16
CA SER A 106 31.04 17.59 -10.38
C SER A 106 30.42 17.61 -8.98
N SER A 107 31.21 18.03 -7.98
CA SER A 107 30.72 18.19 -6.60
C SER A 107 29.57 19.22 -6.47
N ASP A 108 29.33 20.02 -7.48
CA ASP A 108 28.23 20.97 -7.55
C ASP A 108 26.89 20.27 -7.89
N ASP A 109 26.92 19.05 -8.42
CA ASP A 109 25.74 18.19 -8.61
C ASP A 109 25.16 17.67 -7.29
N PHE A 110 25.76 17.98 -6.16
CA PHE A 110 25.20 17.72 -4.81
C PHE A 110 23.89 18.47 -4.53
N TRP A 111 23.53 19.38 -5.44
CA TRP A 111 22.22 20.03 -5.44
C TRP A 111 21.08 19.03 -5.68
N PHE A 112 21.32 18.00 -6.48
CA PHE A 112 20.44 16.85 -6.67
C PHE A 112 20.11 16.13 -5.35
N GLY A 113 21.07 16.00 -4.45
CA GLY A 113 20.88 15.42 -3.13
C GLY A 113 19.84 16.16 -2.28
N ARG A 114 19.73 17.49 -2.44
CA ARG A 114 18.77 18.31 -1.66
C ARG A 114 17.31 17.96 -1.96
N TRP A 115 16.98 17.50 -3.15
CA TRP A 115 15.62 17.14 -3.57
C TRP A 115 15.33 15.66 -3.45
N LEU A 116 16.37 14.81 -3.43
CA LEU A 116 16.22 13.36 -3.33
C LEU A 116 15.93 12.86 -1.92
N TRP A 117 16.37 13.56 -0.87
CA TRP A 117 16.14 13.07 0.48
C TRP A 117 14.64 13.00 0.87
N PRO A 118 13.74 13.95 0.46
CA PRO A 118 12.32 13.81 0.75
C PRO A 118 11.71 12.63 -0.02
N ALA A 119 12.15 12.41 -1.27
CA ALA A 119 11.73 11.25 -2.06
C ALA A 119 12.20 9.94 -1.42
N GLY A 120 13.43 9.90 -0.90
CA GLY A 120 13.97 8.77 -0.17
C GLY A 120 13.17 8.44 1.09
N ILE A 121 12.87 9.45 1.91
CA ILE A 121 12.03 9.27 3.11
C ILE A 121 10.63 8.77 2.72
N ALA A 122 10.00 9.37 1.70
CA ALA A 122 8.70 8.94 1.23
C ALA A 122 8.72 7.48 0.75
N GLY A 123 9.77 7.10 0.01
CA GLY A 123 9.97 5.72 -0.44
C GLY A 123 10.07 4.74 0.73
N VAL A 124 10.84 5.09 1.77
CA VAL A 124 10.96 4.27 2.99
C VAL A 124 9.64 4.16 3.72
N LEU A 125 8.90 5.27 3.89
CA LEU A 125 7.59 5.26 4.53
C LEU A 125 6.59 4.41 3.73
N GLN A 126 6.58 4.56 2.41
CA GLN A 126 5.70 3.79 1.53
C GLN A 126 6.03 2.30 1.56
N ALA A 127 7.32 1.94 1.54
CA ALA A 127 7.77 0.55 1.71
C ALA A 127 7.35 0.00 3.08
N GLY A 128 7.46 0.79 4.14
CA GLY A 128 6.97 0.45 5.47
C GLY A 128 5.47 0.13 5.48
N LEU A 129 4.64 0.97 4.84
CA LEU A 129 3.20 0.70 4.71
C LEU A 129 2.91 -0.60 3.96
N VAL A 130 3.67 -0.89 2.90
CA VAL A 130 3.54 -2.15 2.14
C VAL A 130 3.89 -3.35 3.02
N ILE A 131 4.99 -3.29 3.77
CA ILE A 131 5.42 -4.36 4.68
C ILE A 131 4.36 -4.58 5.77
N VAL A 132 3.88 -3.50 6.41
CA VAL A 132 2.81 -3.56 7.42
C VAL A 132 1.56 -4.21 6.84
N ASN A 133 1.15 -3.80 5.63
CA ASN A 133 -0.02 -4.38 4.96
C ASN A 133 0.15 -5.89 4.74
N ILE A 134 1.31 -6.34 4.24
CA ILE A 134 1.58 -7.76 3.99
C ILE A 134 1.58 -8.55 5.30
N VAL A 135 2.36 -8.11 6.29
CA VAL A 135 2.53 -8.82 7.57
C VAL A 135 1.20 -8.97 8.30
N TYR A 136 0.45 -7.88 8.44
CA TYR A 136 -0.83 -7.94 9.16
C TYR A 136 -1.91 -8.68 8.38
N THR A 137 -1.90 -8.66 7.05
CA THR A 137 -2.82 -9.48 6.24
C THR A 137 -2.55 -10.97 6.43
N ILE A 138 -1.27 -11.39 6.43
CA ILE A 138 -0.92 -12.79 6.70
C ILE A 138 -1.34 -13.18 8.11
N LEU A 139 -1.00 -12.35 9.11
CA LEU A 139 -1.34 -12.61 10.51
C LEU A 139 -2.87 -12.72 10.71
N ALA A 140 -3.63 -11.81 10.11
CA ALA A 140 -5.09 -11.84 10.15
C ALA A 140 -5.63 -13.12 9.52
N THR A 141 -5.10 -13.53 8.36
CA THR A 141 -5.51 -14.76 7.68
C THR A 141 -5.30 -16.00 8.56
N LEU A 142 -4.13 -16.10 9.21
CA LEU A 142 -3.79 -17.24 10.06
C LEU A 142 -4.67 -17.27 11.32
N ARG A 143 -4.76 -16.13 12.04
CA ARG A 143 -5.56 -16.03 13.26
C ARG A 143 -7.04 -16.29 13.03
N THR A 144 -7.59 -15.74 11.95
CA THR A 144 -8.98 -15.96 11.58
C THR A 144 -9.24 -17.43 11.20
N HIS A 145 -8.28 -18.09 10.56
CA HIS A 145 -8.37 -19.54 10.29
C HIS A 145 -8.37 -20.37 11.57
N GLU A 146 -7.70 -19.92 12.62
CA GLU A 146 -7.74 -20.52 13.96
C GLU A 146 -9.06 -20.26 14.70
N GLY A 147 -9.91 -19.36 14.18
CA GLY A 147 -11.21 -19.01 14.77
C GLY A 147 -11.17 -17.74 15.63
N GLU A 148 -10.09 -17.00 15.60
CA GLU A 148 -9.96 -15.74 16.33
C GLU A 148 -10.53 -14.57 15.52
N GLN A 149 -11.24 -13.65 16.21
CA GLN A 149 -11.63 -12.38 15.65
C GLN A 149 -10.41 -11.45 15.62
N PHE A 150 -9.85 -11.21 14.43
CA PHE A 150 -8.66 -10.40 14.30
C PHE A 150 -8.98 -8.91 14.17
N THR A 151 -8.36 -8.10 15.02
CA THR A 151 -8.43 -6.63 14.95
C THR A 151 -7.10 -6.08 14.46
N TYR A 152 -7.14 -5.35 13.35
CA TYR A 152 -5.93 -4.70 12.83
C TYR A 152 -5.55 -3.48 13.67
N PRO A 153 -4.27 -3.32 14.03
CA PRO A 153 -3.77 -2.09 14.62
C PRO A 153 -3.81 -0.96 13.58
N PHE A 154 -3.87 0.27 14.04
CA PHE A 154 -3.86 1.48 13.21
C PHE A 154 -4.99 1.56 12.16
N THR A 155 -6.09 0.87 12.41
CA THR A 155 -7.25 0.88 11.50
C THR A 155 -8.27 1.93 11.91
N ILE A 156 -8.67 2.76 10.94
CA ILE A 156 -9.78 3.70 11.10
C ILE A 156 -11.07 2.95 10.74
N LYS A 157 -12.05 2.99 11.64
CA LYS A 157 -13.34 2.30 11.46
C LYS A 157 -14.27 3.14 10.57
N PHE A 158 -14.22 2.95 9.28
CA PHE A 158 -15.13 3.56 8.30
C PHE A 158 -16.45 2.79 8.22
N ILE A 159 -16.36 1.47 8.22
CA ILE A 159 -17.50 0.55 8.18
C ILE A 159 -17.76 0.06 9.61
N LYS A 160 -18.95 0.34 10.15
CA LYS A 160 -19.37 -0.04 11.51
C LYS A 160 -20.19 -1.32 11.51
#